data_15ff76807c31f3b8fb79c2d31d2ce512
#
_entry.id   15ff76807c31f3b8fb79c2d31d2ce512
#
_cell.length_a   1.000
_cell.length_b   1.000
_cell.length_c   1.000
_cell.angle_alpha   90.00
_cell.angle_beta   90.00
_cell.angle_gamma   90.00
#
_symmetry.space_group_name_H-M   'P 1'
#
loop_
_entity.id
_entity.type
_entity.pdbx_description
1 polymer ?
#
loop_
_entity_poly.entity_id
_entity_poly.type
_entity_poly.pdbx_seq_one_letter_code
_entity_poly.pdbx_strand_id
1 'polypeptide(L)'
;MSQKLLPLNPRQMVGLADGNSFYCSCEESVQPWLYGKPIIVASNNDGCAIAMNRLAKKYVKMGDALFQIADTIREHGIVTFSSNYELYGDMSNRMHSIWASYVPNLEIYSIDEAFLDFTGMEGFDFERLGRDIIRTTRRGIGIPICLGIAPTKVLAKAANKLAKTDDARRGLYIIDTDEKRTEALKKLPIGDVWGIGRRYEKRMTAMGVRTAYDFSVLPREWVRKNMSVVGDRLWREMNGTPCISLELAPPDKQEICTSRAFGKMTSEYGEVKAAVVRYLSSSARKLRDQHSYARRIYVGIETNPFNEYQRQTFRGYQVEFPVPTDNTFEMIPYALTILRAIWPQYAPGERPYVFKRATVTLSDLIPAEAVQLNMFHQRPDMEQLRRLQKAVDEVNGPLNLDSRLIVLGAELTGRNNTRLRREMLSKCPTTKWSDRIDITL
;
A
#
# COMPACT_ATOMS: atom_id res chain seq x y z
N MET A 1 -4.86 0.59 -41.07
CA MET A 1 -4.79 -0.90 -41.15
C MET A 1 -4.73 -1.44 -39.72
N SER A 2 -5.71 -2.23 -39.32
CA SER A 2 -5.74 -2.87 -38.01
C SER A 2 -4.61 -3.93 -37.97
N GLN A 3 -3.68 -3.78 -37.02
CA GLN A 3 -2.58 -4.72 -36.87
C GLN A 3 -3.15 -6.01 -36.27
N LYS A 4 -2.88 -7.17 -36.88
CA LYS A 4 -3.25 -8.46 -36.29
C LYS A 4 -2.47 -8.69 -35.01
N LEU A 5 -3.15 -9.19 -33.97
CA LEU A 5 -2.50 -9.59 -32.74
C LEU A 5 -1.45 -10.68 -33.00
N LEU A 6 -0.31 -10.61 -32.32
CA LEU A 6 0.71 -11.66 -32.38
C LEU A 6 0.18 -12.94 -31.69
N PRO A 7 0.52 -14.16 -32.17
CA PRO A 7 0.09 -15.38 -31.50
C PRO A 7 0.67 -15.48 -30.08
N LEU A 8 -0.12 -16.02 -29.16
CA LEU A 8 0.31 -16.24 -27.78
C LEU A 8 1.36 -17.36 -27.72
N ASN A 9 2.33 -17.19 -26.79
CA ASN A 9 3.23 -18.27 -26.41
C ASN A 9 2.73 -18.92 -25.10
N PRO A 10 2.10 -20.10 -25.13
CA PRO A 10 1.55 -20.73 -23.93
C PRO A 10 2.62 -21.36 -23.02
N ARG A 11 3.91 -21.35 -23.41
CA ARG A 11 5.00 -21.93 -22.61
C ARG A 11 5.37 -21.12 -21.37
N GLN A 12 4.95 -19.86 -21.31
CA GLN A 12 5.19 -19.00 -20.16
C GLN A 12 3.84 -18.52 -19.64
N MET A 13 3.44 -18.98 -18.46
CA MET A 13 2.18 -18.60 -17.84
C MET A 13 2.44 -17.94 -16.50
N VAL A 14 1.69 -16.90 -16.20
CA VAL A 14 1.72 -16.16 -14.95
C VAL A 14 0.31 -16.07 -14.40
N GLY A 15 0.13 -16.37 -13.12
CA GLY A 15 -1.12 -16.14 -12.41
C GLY A 15 -1.09 -14.81 -11.65
N LEU A 16 -2.24 -14.13 -11.54
CA LEU A 16 -2.47 -13.12 -10.54
C LEU A 16 -3.53 -13.61 -9.58
N ALA A 17 -3.17 -13.90 -8.35
CA ALA A 17 -4.09 -14.15 -7.26
C ALA A 17 -4.37 -12.87 -6.48
N ASP A 18 -5.63 -12.65 -6.06
CA ASP A 18 -6.07 -11.40 -5.42
C ASP A 18 -7.21 -11.69 -4.42
N GLY A 19 -7.04 -11.22 -3.18
CA GLY A 19 -8.02 -11.35 -2.12
C GLY A 19 -9.24 -10.45 -2.32
N ASN A 20 -10.41 -11.05 -2.45
CA ASN A 20 -11.65 -10.31 -2.70
C ASN A 20 -12.05 -9.48 -1.47
N SER A 21 -12.17 -8.14 -1.64
CA SER A 21 -12.51 -7.22 -0.53
C SER A 21 -11.67 -7.49 0.72
N PHE A 22 -10.37 -7.68 0.55
CA PHE A 22 -9.44 -8.33 1.47
C PHE A 22 -9.60 -7.90 2.92
N TYR A 23 -9.61 -6.60 3.25
CA TYR A 23 -9.76 -6.14 4.63
C TYR A 23 -11.09 -6.57 5.26
N CYS A 24 -12.19 -6.47 4.51
CA CYS A 24 -13.49 -6.94 4.98
C CYS A 24 -13.50 -8.46 5.16
N SER A 25 -12.87 -9.20 4.25
CA SER A 25 -12.76 -10.67 4.35
C SER A 25 -11.88 -11.11 5.52
N CYS A 26 -10.86 -10.35 5.89
CA CYS A 26 -10.08 -10.60 7.11
C CYS A 26 -10.98 -10.47 8.36
N GLU A 27 -11.81 -9.41 8.43
CA GLU A 27 -12.74 -9.24 9.55
C GLU A 27 -13.78 -10.38 9.61
N GLU A 28 -14.35 -10.76 8.45
CA GLU A 28 -15.30 -11.87 8.35
C GLU A 28 -14.68 -13.21 8.77
N SER A 29 -13.41 -13.46 8.42
CA SER A 29 -12.73 -14.73 8.70
C SER A 29 -12.51 -14.99 10.18
N VAL A 30 -12.31 -13.95 10.98
CA VAL A 30 -12.12 -14.04 12.43
C VAL A 30 -13.40 -13.74 13.23
N GLN A 31 -14.47 -13.34 12.55
CA GLN A 31 -15.77 -12.97 13.13
C GLN A 31 -16.92 -13.56 12.31
N PRO A 32 -17.23 -14.88 12.44
CA PRO A 32 -18.21 -15.57 11.58
C PRO A 32 -19.62 -14.96 11.59
N TRP A 33 -20.01 -14.27 12.66
CA TRP A 33 -21.31 -13.59 12.77
C TRP A 33 -21.46 -12.36 11.86
N LEU A 34 -20.38 -11.94 11.19
CA LEU A 34 -20.39 -10.89 10.17
C LEU A 34 -20.83 -11.40 8.80
N TYR A 35 -20.87 -12.72 8.62
CA TYR A 35 -21.23 -13.31 7.33
C TYR A 35 -22.63 -12.83 6.89
N GLY A 36 -22.71 -12.34 5.66
CA GLY A 36 -23.94 -11.80 5.11
C GLY A 36 -24.32 -10.38 5.53
N LYS A 37 -23.46 -9.69 6.29
CA LYS A 37 -23.65 -8.28 6.65
C LYS A 37 -22.87 -7.35 5.72
N PRO A 38 -23.37 -6.13 5.45
CA PRO A 38 -22.57 -5.11 4.77
C PRO A 38 -21.46 -4.61 5.69
N ILE A 39 -20.22 -4.62 5.21
CA ILE A 39 -19.01 -4.26 5.99
C ILE A 39 -18.19 -3.23 5.23
N ILE A 40 -17.72 -2.22 5.95
CA ILE A 40 -16.70 -1.28 5.49
C ILE A 40 -15.53 -1.22 6.45
N VAL A 41 -14.33 -0.97 5.92
CA VAL A 41 -13.14 -0.66 6.70
C VAL A 41 -12.71 0.77 6.41
N ALA A 42 -12.47 1.52 7.47
CA ALA A 42 -12.09 2.93 7.43
C ALA A 42 -10.58 3.10 7.26
N SER A 43 -10.19 4.22 6.67
CA SER A 43 -8.80 4.66 6.61
C SER A 43 -8.28 5.11 7.99
N ASN A 44 -7.00 5.50 8.05
CA ASN A 44 -6.43 6.11 9.24
C ASN A 44 -7.31 7.26 9.76
N ASN A 45 -7.45 7.33 11.08
CA ASN A 45 -8.31 8.28 11.80
C ASN A 45 -9.81 8.12 11.51
N ASP A 46 -10.22 6.94 11.08
CA ASP A 46 -11.63 6.62 10.74
C ASP A 46 -12.23 7.63 9.73
N GLY A 47 -11.39 8.10 8.80
CA GLY A 47 -11.74 9.21 7.93
C GLY A 47 -12.64 8.84 6.76
N CYS A 48 -12.24 7.86 5.94
CA CYS A 48 -12.93 7.48 4.71
C CYS A 48 -13.01 5.96 4.56
N ALA A 49 -14.00 5.46 3.83
CA ALA A 49 -14.09 4.05 3.45
C ALA A 49 -12.97 3.67 2.47
N ILE A 50 -12.11 2.70 2.85
CA ILE A 50 -11.00 2.20 2.01
C ILE A 50 -11.19 0.75 1.57
N ALA A 51 -12.08 0.01 2.22
CA ALA A 51 -12.51 -1.30 1.76
C ALA A 51 -13.99 -1.48 2.07
N MET A 52 -14.65 -2.24 1.24
CA MET A 52 -16.06 -2.59 1.39
C MET A 52 -16.31 -3.95 0.76
N ASN A 53 -17.16 -4.76 1.40
CA ASN A 53 -17.60 -6.03 0.84
C ASN A 53 -18.69 -5.81 -0.24
N ARG A 54 -19.08 -6.89 -0.93
CA ARG A 54 -20.07 -6.82 -2.03
C ARG A 54 -21.40 -6.21 -1.60
N LEU A 55 -21.82 -6.43 -0.35
CA LEU A 55 -23.07 -5.93 0.17
C LEU A 55 -23.01 -4.42 0.42
N ALA A 56 -21.92 -3.94 1.04
CA ALA A 56 -21.73 -2.52 1.32
C ALA A 56 -21.51 -1.68 0.06
N LYS A 57 -20.91 -2.26 -1.03
CA LYS A 57 -20.73 -1.57 -2.33
C LYS A 57 -22.00 -1.07 -2.99
N LYS A 58 -23.16 -1.53 -2.53
CA LYS A 58 -24.46 -1.04 -3.02
C LYS A 58 -24.79 0.37 -2.49
N TYR A 59 -24.22 0.75 -1.35
CA TYR A 59 -24.56 1.95 -0.59
C TYR A 59 -23.39 2.93 -0.46
N VAL A 60 -22.13 2.43 -0.48
CA VAL A 60 -20.90 3.20 -0.18
C VAL A 60 -19.90 3.07 -1.32
N LYS A 61 -19.22 4.17 -1.61
CA LYS A 61 -18.14 4.22 -2.61
C LYS A 61 -16.77 4.34 -1.94
N MET A 62 -15.74 3.91 -2.67
CA MET A 62 -14.35 4.08 -2.24
C MET A 62 -14.02 5.56 -2.05
N GLY A 63 -13.52 5.91 -0.86
CA GLY A 63 -13.15 7.29 -0.52
C GLY A 63 -14.26 8.11 0.13
N ASP A 64 -15.50 7.59 0.24
CA ASP A 64 -16.57 8.29 0.96
C ASP A 64 -16.14 8.58 2.40
N ALA A 65 -16.28 9.84 2.82
CA ALA A 65 -15.96 10.25 4.19
C ALA A 65 -17.02 9.71 5.17
N LEU A 66 -16.59 9.01 6.21
CA LEU A 66 -17.51 8.33 7.12
C LEU A 66 -18.53 9.28 7.78
N PHE A 67 -18.12 10.51 8.10
CA PHE A 67 -19.01 11.50 8.68
C PHE A 67 -20.13 11.95 7.72
N GLN A 68 -19.90 11.90 6.40
CA GLN A 68 -20.89 12.25 5.38
C GLN A 68 -21.89 11.14 5.12
N ILE A 69 -21.50 9.88 5.34
CA ILE A 69 -22.33 8.69 5.11
C ILE A 69 -22.85 8.06 6.41
N ALA A 70 -22.76 8.78 7.54
CA ALA A 70 -23.16 8.27 8.85
C ALA A 70 -24.62 7.80 8.90
N ASP A 71 -25.53 8.52 8.22
CA ASP A 71 -26.93 8.15 8.14
C ASP A 71 -27.13 6.89 7.30
N THR A 72 -26.45 6.77 6.15
CA THR A 72 -26.46 5.57 5.32
C THR A 72 -25.94 4.34 6.07
N ILE A 73 -24.88 4.51 6.87
CA ILE A 73 -24.32 3.44 7.72
C ILE A 73 -25.38 2.94 8.71
N ARG A 74 -26.09 3.86 9.35
CA ARG A 74 -27.12 3.54 10.36
C ARG A 74 -28.35 2.90 9.70
N GLU A 75 -28.85 3.47 8.62
CA GLU A 75 -30.04 3.02 7.91
C GLU A 75 -29.91 1.59 7.37
N HIS A 76 -28.73 1.27 6.82
CA HIS A 76 -28.47 -0.04 6.22
C HIS A 76 -27.73 -1.03 7.13
N GLY A 77 -27.53 -0.69 8.41
CA GLY A 77 -26.88 -1.57 9.39
C GLY A 77 -25.45 -1.97 8.96
N ILE A 78 -24.72 -1.03 8.34
CA ILE A 78 -23.36 -1.30 7.85
C ILE A 78 -22.41 -1.41 9.04
N VAL A 79 -21.72 -2.54 9.16
CA VAL A 79 -20.69 -2.73 10.18
C VAL A 79 -19.40 -2.03 9.73
N THR A 80 -18.87 -1.18 10.61
CA THR A 80 -17.70 -0.36 10.29
C THR A 80 -16.53 -0.72 11.21
N PHE A 81 -15.34 -0.91 10.63
CA PHE A 81 -14.10 -1.18 11.35
C PHE A 81 -13.06 -0.11 11.07
N SER A 82 -12.24 0.24 12.06
CA SER A 82 -10.97 0.93 11.85
C SER A 82 -9.97 -0.03 11.19
N SER A 83 -9.02 0.49 10.39
CA SER A 83 -7.96 -0.34 9.78
C SER A 83 -7.14 -1.09 10.81
N ASN A 84 -7.20 -2.42 10.79
CA ASN A 84 -6.41 -3.33 11.62
C ASN A 84 -5.27 -3.95 10.81
N TYR A 85 -4.24 -3.13 10.49
CA TYR A 85 -3.11 -3.58 9.67
C TYR A 85 -2.31 -4.72 10.28
N GLU A 86 -2.39 -4.92 11.60
CA GLU A 86 -1.75 -6.06 12.28
C GLU A 86 -2.44 -7.37 11.87
N LEU A 87 -3.77 -7.41 11.96
CA LEU A 87 -4.56 -8.55 11.49
C LEU A 87 -4.39 -8.76 9.98
N TYR A 88 -4.51 -7.68 9.19
CA TYR A 88 -4.45 -7.80 7.73
C TYR A 88 -3.06 -8.24 7.23
N GLY A 89 -1.99 -7.79 7.90
CA GLY A 89 -0.62 -8.23 7.60
C GLY A 89 -0.39 -9.71 7.89
N ASP A 90 -0.88 -10.22 9.01
CA ASP A 90 -0.78 -11.64 9.34
C ASP A 90 -1.58 -12.51 8.38
N MET A 91 -2.83 -12.12 8.07
CA MET A 91 -3.67 -12.82 7.10
C MET A 91 -3.06 -12.80 5.68
N SER A 92 -2.44 -11.69 5.28
CA SER A 92 -1.68 -11.57 4.04
C SER A 92 -0.52 -12.58 3.99
N ASN A 93 0.29 -12.65 5.04
CA ASN A 93 1.41 -13.58 5.11
C ASN A 93 0.95 -15.04 5.00
N ARG A 94 -0.14 -15.41 5.69
CA ARG A 94 -0.74 -16.75 5.58
C ARG A 94 -1.23 -17.05 4.17
N MET A 95 -1.88 -16.08 3.54
CA MET A 95 -2.40 -16.18 2.18
C MET A 95 -1.26 -16.40 1.17
N HIS A 96 -0.24 -15.56 1.22
CA HIS A 96 0.94 -15.68 0.35
C HIS A 96 1.71 -16.99 0.60
N SER A 97 1.79 -17.48 1.84
CA SER A 97 2.41 -18.78 2.16
C SER A 97 1.66 -19.95 1.52
N ILE A 98 0.31 -19.91 1.50
CA ILE A 98 -0.49 -20.91 0.78
C ILE A 98 -0.16 -20.85 -0.72
N TRP A 99 -0.15 -19.66 -1.33
CA TRP A 99 0.12 -19.53 -2.76
C TRP A 99 1.54 -19.96 -3.15
N ALA A 100 2.53 -19.64 -2.31
CA ALA A 100 3.92 -20.03 -2.51
C ALA A 100 4.12 -21.56 -2.54
N SER A 101 3.22 -22.33 -1.90
CA SER A 101 3.30 -23.82 -1.94
C SER A 101 2.89 -24.44 -3.28
N TYR A 102 2.31 -23.65 -4.19
CA TYR A 102 1.80 -24.11 -5.49
C TYR A 102 2.72 -23.79 -6.67
N VAL A 103 3.69 -22.89 -6.48
CA VAL A 103 4.51 -22.38 -7.59
C VAL A 103 5.99 -22.30 -7.20
N PRO A 104 6.91 -22.44 -8.15
CA PRO A 104 8.34 -22.32 -7.87
C PRO A 104 8.74 -20.89 -7.41
N ASN A 105 8.10 -19.86 -7.95
CA ASN A 105 8.37 -18.48 -7.63
C ASN A 105 7.07 -17.69 -7.42
N LEU A 106 7.12 -16.75 -6.48
CA LEU A 106 6.02 -15.86 -6.14
C LEU A 106 6.54 -14.43 -6.01
N GLU A 107 5.90 -13.47 -6.69
CA GLU A 107 6.10 -12.04 -6.45
C GLU A 107 4.96 -11.49 -5.60
N ILE A 108 5.25 -11.04 -4.39
CA ILE A 108 4.28 -10.32 -3.56
C ILE A 108 4.15 -8.90 -4.11
N TYR A 109 3.03 -8.63 -4.78
CA TYR A 109 2.77 -7.35 -5.42
C TYR A 109 2.12 -6.33 -4.47
N SER A 110 1.20 -6.80 -3.62
CA SER A 110 0.56 -5.98 -2.59
C SER A 110 0.21 -6.81 -1.35
N ILE A 111 -0.49 -6.23 -0.39
CA ILE A 111 -0.97 -6.92 0.81
C ILE A 111 -2.00 -8.03 0.48
N ASP A 112 -2.66 -7.94 -0.67
CA ASP A 112 -3.75 -8.84 -1.09
C ASP A 112 -3.56 -9.44 -2.48
N GLU A 113 -2.48 -9.09 -3.19
CA GLU A 113 -2.18 -9.57 -4.54
C GLU A 113 -0.77 -10.18 -4.64
N ALA A 114 -0.63 -11.28 -5.38
CA ALA A 114 0.66 -11.82 -5.78
C ALA A 114 0.63 -12.39 -7.20
N PHE A 115 1.77 -12.26 -7.90
CA PHE A 115 1.98 -12.98 -9.16
C PHE A 115 2.61 -14.35 -8.89
N LEU A 116 2.00 -15.38 -9.46
CA LEU A 116 2.39 -16.78 -9.39
C LEU A 116 3.10 -17.17 -10.68
N ASP A 117 4.32 -17.68 -10.58
CA ASP A 117 5.10 -18.13 -11.73
C ASP A 117 4.77 -19.59 -12.06
N PHE A 118 4.09 -19.84 -13.17
CA PHE A 118 3.80 -21.16 -13.67
C PHE A 118 4.77 -21.64 -14.76
N THR A 119 5.90 -20.96 -14.93
CA THR A 119 6.94 -21.35 -15.89
C THR A 119 7.50 -22.73 -15.52
N GLY A 120 7.57 -23.63 -16.52
CA GLY A 120 7.98 -25.01 -16.31
C GLY A 120 6.85 -25.94 -15.84
N MET A 121 5.61 -25.44 -15.77
CA MET A 121 4.43 -26.21 -15.37
C MET A 121 3.48 -26.49 -16.57
N GLU A 122 4.00 -26.53 -17.79
CA GLU A 122 3.20 -26.66 -19.01
C GLU A 122 2.38 -27.97 -19.09
N GLY A 123 2.81 -28.99 -18.35
CA GLY A 123 2.09 -30.27 -18.25
C GLY A 123 0.92 -30.28 -17.24
N PHE A 124 0.70 -29.19 -16.52
CA PHE A 124 -0.36 -29.12 -15.52
C PHE A 124 -1.68 -28.63 -16.13
N ASP A 125 -2.78 -29.18 -15.63
CA ASP A 125 -4.11 -28.65 -15.87
C ASP A 125 -4.33 -27.38 -15.04
N PHE A 126 -4.17 -26.21 -15.65
CA PHE A 126 -4.32 -24.91 -14.99
C PHE A 126 -5.74 -24.64 -14.47
N GLU A 127 -6.78 -25.24 -15.08
CA GLU A 127 -8.14 -25.11 -14.55
C GLU A 127 -8.25 -25.83 -13.19
N ARG A 128 -7.79 -27.08 -13.12
CA ARG A 128 -7.77 -27.87 -11.88
C ARG A 128 -6.89 -27.22 -10.82
N LEU A 129 -5.67 -26.81 -11.18
CA LEU A 129 -4.71 -26.17 -10.28
C LEU A 129 -5.28 -24.85 -9.74
N GLY A 130 -5.82 -24.00 -10.59
CA GLY A 130 -6.42 -22.73 -10.19
C GLY A 130 -7.61 -22.90 -9.25
N ARG A 131 -8.48 -23.88 -9.53
CA ARG A 131 -9.59 -24.23 -8.61
C ARG A 131 -9.10 -24.73 -7.28
N ASP A 132 -8.00 -25.47 -7.24
CA ASP A 132 -7.41 -25.97 -6.00
C ASP A 132 -6.83 -24.84 -5.16
N ILE A 133 -6.08 -23.92 -5.77
CA ILE A 133 -5.55 -22.71 -5.09
C ILE A 133 -6.69 -21.90 -4.45
N ILE A 134 -7.77 -21.62 -5.20
CA ILE A 134 -8.93 -20.86 -4.71
C ILE A 134 -9.58 -21.59 -3.53
N ARG A 135 -9.81 -22.90 -3.67
CA ARG A 135 -10.43 -23.72 -2.63
C ARG A 135 -9.58 -23.80 -1.36
N THR A 136 -8.27 -24.06 -1.51
CA THR A 136 -7.35 -24.18 -0.39
C THR A 136 -7.21 -22.88 0.36
N THR A 137 -7.10 -21.74 -0.33
CA THR A 137 -7.06 -20.43 0.32
C THR A 137 -8.34 -20.20 1.13
N ARG A 138 -9.51 -20.40 0.53
CA ARG A 138 -10.79 -20.19 1.23
C ARG A 138 -10.95 -21.13 2.44
N ARG A 139 -10.55 -22.40 2.32
CA ARG A 139 -10.65 -23.36 3.44
C ARG A 139 -9.62 -23.10 4.53
N GLY A 140 -8.39 -22.74 4.16
CA GLY A 140 -7.29 -22.54 5.09
C GLY A 140 -7.40 -21.27 5.94
N ILE A 141 -7.87 -20.16 5.33
CA ILE A 141 -7.89 -18.85 6.00
C ILE A 141 -9.22 -18.10 5.90
N GLY A 142 -10.26 -18.68 5.30
CA GLY A 142 -11.58 -18.06 5.17
C GLY A 142 -11.69 -16.96 4.11
N ILE A 143 -10.61 -16.57 3.44
CA ILE A 143 -10.58 -15.46 2.48
C ILE A 143 -10.92 -15.97 1.07
N PRO A 144 -11.97 -15.44 0.42
CA PRO A 144 -12.24 -15.71 -0.99
C PRO A 144 -11.25 -14.95 -1.86
N ILE A 145 -10.74 -15.61 -2.91
CA ILE A 145 -9.82 -15.02 -3.87
C ILE A 145 -10.32 -15.17 -5.30
N CYS A 146 -9.78 -14.35 -6.19
CA CYS A 146 -9.85 -14.56 -7.63
C CYS A 146 -8.47 -14.80 -8.21
N LEU A 147 -8.39 -15.66 -9.24
CA LEU A 147 -7.16 -16.00 -9.92
C LEU A 147 -7.33 -15.81 -11.44
N GLY A 148 -6.47 -14.97 -12.00
CA GLY A 148 -6.34 -14.80 -13.44
C GLY A 148 -5.04 -15.41 -13.93
N ILE A 149 -5.07 -16.30 -14.93
CA ILE A 149 -3.86 -16.95 -15.47
C ILE A 149 -3.71 -16.55 -16.94
N ALA A 150 -2.51 -16.12 -17.36
CA ALA A 150 -2.26 -15.67 -18.71
C ALA A 150 -0.74 -15.71 -19.03
N PRO A 151 -0.34 -15.56 -20.31
CA PRO A 151 1.08 -15.54 -20.70
C PRO A 151 1.88 -14.33 -20.20
N THR A 152 1.23 -13.26 -19.77
CA THR A 152 1.89 -12.03 -19.33
C THR A 152 1.23 -11.46 -18.09
N LYS A 153 1.94 -10.63 -17.32
CA LYS A 153 1.40 -9.98 -16.12
C LYS A 153 0.18 -9.09 -16.41
N VAL A 154 0.20 -8.33 -17.51
CA VAL A 154 -0.92 -7.45 -17.90
C VAL A 154 -2.15 -8.28 -18.26
N LEU A 155 -1.98 -9.37 -19.01
CA LEU A 155 -3.08 -10.28 -19.35
C LEU A 155 -3.58 -11.03 -18.10
N ALA A 156 -2.71 -11.41 -17.15
CA ALA A 156 -3.11 -12.03 -15.90
C ALA A 156 -3.97 -11.07 -15.04
N LYS A 157 -3.63 -9.77 -15.00
CA LYS A 157 -4.48 -8.75 -14.37
C LYS A 157 -5.82 -8.57 -15.07
N ALA A 158 -5.84 -8.59 -16.40
CA ALA A 158 -7.08 -8.56 -17.19
C ALA A 158 -7.95 -9.80 -16.91
N ALA A 159 -7.34 -10.98 -16.87
CA ALA A 159 -8.03 -12.23 -16.51
C ALA A 159 -8.61 -12.19 -15.09
N ASN A 160 -7.84 -11.72 -14.11
CA ASN A 160 -8.30 -11.58 -12.73
C ASN A 160 -9.49 -10.61 -12.62
N LYS A 161 -9.46 -9.48 -13.33
CA LYS A 161 -10.59 -8.53 -13.37
C LYS A 161 -11.86 -9.20 -13.87
N LEU A 162 -11.78 -10.01 -14.93
CA LEU A 162 -12.92 -10.75 -15.46
C LEU A 162 -13.37 -11.88 -14.52
N ALA A 163 -12.44 -12.53 -13.83
CA ALA A 163 -12.77 -13.53 -12.81
C ALA A 163 -13.58 -12.94 -11.65
N LYS A 164 -13.37 -11.64 -11.32
CA LYS A 164 -14.11 -10.91 -10.26
C LYS A 164 -15.50 -10.46 -10.69
N THR A 165 -15.70 -10.17 -11.97
CA THR A 165 -16.95 -9.56 -12.46
C THR A 165 -17.98 -10.58 -12.95
N ASP A 166 -17.55 -11.81 -13.25
CA ASP A 166 -18.42 -12.86 -13.78
C ASP A 166 -18.57 -14.00 -12.75
N ASP A 167 -19.69 -14.03 -12.05
CA ASP A 167 -20.01 -15.05 -11.03
C ASP A 167 -19.99 -16.49 -11.60
N ALA A 168 -20.28 -16.65 -12.90
CA ALA A 168 -20.24 -17.96 -13.57
C ALA A 168 -18.80 -18.52 -13.64
N ARG A 169 -17.81 -17.67 -13.58
CA ARG A 169 -16.37 -18.03 -13.58
C ARG A 169 -15.89 -18.59 -12.25
N ARG A 170 -16.66 -18.40 -11.19
CA ARG A 170 -16.30 -18.87 -9.83
C ARG A 170 -14.89 -18.46 -9.39
N GLY A 171 -14.48 -17.23 -9.74
CA GLY A 171 -13.18 -16.66 -9.35
C GLY A 171 -11.98 -17.08 -10.17
N LEU A 172 -12.12 -17.84 -11.28
CA LEU A 172 -11.02 -18.23 -12.15
C LEU A 172 -11.26 -17.82 -13.60
N TYR A 173 -10.26 -17.20 -14.23
CA TYR A 173 -10.25 -16.95 -15.67
C TYR A 173 -8.85 -17.22 -16.25
N ILE A 174 -8.80 -17.97 -17.36
CA ILE A 174 -7.55 -18.37 -18.02
C ILE A 174 -7.53 -17.84 -19.44
N ILE A 175 -6.50 -17.10 -19.80
CA ILE A 175 -6.20 -16.63 -21.17
C ILE A 175 -5.04 -17.46 -21.70
N ASP A 176 -5.35 -18.56 -22.34
CA ASP A 176 -4.41 -19.53 -22.92
C ASP A 176 -4.47 -19.61 -24.46
N THR A 177 -5.50 -18.98 -25.08
CA THR A 177 -5.66 -18.91 -26.53
C THR A 177 -5.88 -17.48 -27.01
N ASP A 178 -5.66 -17.26 -28.33
CA ASP A 178 -5.86 -15.96 -28.97
C ASP A 178 -7.32 -15.51 -28.96
N GLU A 179 -8.25 -16.47 -29.04
CA GLU A 179 -9.70 -16.21 -28.95
C GLU A 179 -10.07 -15.71 -27.55
N LYS A 180 -9.63 -16.40 -26.50
CA LYS A 180 -9.86 -15.98 -25.10
C LYS A 180 -9.21 -14.63 -24.80
N ARG A 181 -8.00 -14.37 -25.33
CA ARG A 181 -7.35 -13.06 -25.21
C ARG A 181 -8.21 -11.97 -25.86
N THR A 182 -8.63 -12.19 -27.09
CA THR A 182 -9.44 -11.24 -27.83
C THR A 182 -10.77 -10.96 -27.13
N GLU A 183 -11.44 -12.00 -26.64
CA GLU A 183 -12.65 -11.89 -25.86
C GLU A 183 -12.43 -11.07 -24.57
N ALA A 184 -11.37 -11.39 -23.81
CA ALA A 184 -11.03 -10.71 -22.59
C ALA A 184 -10.75 -9.23 -22.79
N LEU A 185 -9.92 -8.89 -23.80
CA LEU A 185 -9.56 -7.50 -24.09
C LEU A 185 -10.75 -6.67 -24.59
N LYS A 186 -11.69 -7.26 -25.33
CA LYS A 186 -12.93 -6.59 -25.74
C LYS A 186 -13.87 -6.29 -24.58
N LYS A 187 -13.88 -7.12 -23.55
CA LYS A 187 -14.71 -6.94 -22.34
C LYS A 187 -14.10 -5.97 -21.33
N LEU A 188 -12.79 -5.71 -21.40
CA LEU A 188 -12.09 -4.88 -20.42
C LEU A 188 -12.11 -3.42 -20.87
N PRO A 189 -12.76 -2.48 -20.13
CA PRO A 189 -12.69 -1.06 -20.39
C PRO A 189 -11.25 -0.54 -20.31
N ILE A 190 -10.91 0.46 -21.12
CA ILE A 190 -9.54 1.03 -21.18
C ILE A 190 -9.08 1.58 -19.83
N GLY A 191 -9.97 2.16 -19.02
CA GLY A 191 -9.67 2.68 -17.69
C GLY A 191 -9.37 1.59 -16.64
N ASP A 192 -9.76 0.34 -16.91
CA ASP A 192 -9.48 -0.83 -16.04
C ASP A 192 -8.18 -1.54 -16.40
N VAL A 193 -7.49 -1.09 -17.44
CA VAL A 193 -6.20 -1.66 -17.85
C VAL A 193 -5.09 -1.23 -16.88
N TRP A 194 -4.38 -2.21 -16.34
CA TRP A 194 -3.20 -1.93 -15.49
C TRP A 194 -2.17 -1.05 -16.22
N GLY A 195 -1.81 0.07 -15.61
CA GLY A 195 -0.91 1.07 -16.21
C GLY A 195 -1.61 2.21 -16.97
N ILE A 196 -2.92 2.14 -17.18
CA ILE A 196 -3.73 3.24 -17.71
C ILE A 196 -4.38 4.01 -16.57
N GLY A 197 -3.82 5.18 -16.24
CA GLY A 197 -4.41 6.08 -15.24
C GLY A 197 -5.43 7.06 -15.87
N ARG A 198 -6.17 7.79 -15.02
CA ARG A 198 -7.26 8.73 -15.43
C ARG A 198 -6.91 9.67 -16.58
N ARG A 199 -5.65 10.15 -16.66
CA ARG A 199 -5.20 11.05 -17.73
C ARG A 199 -5.11 10.34 -19.07
N TYR A 200 -4.56 9.13 -19.09
CA TYR A 200 -4.48 8.31 -20.30
C TYR A 200 -5.87 7.81 -20.71
N GLU A 201 -6.68 7.33 -19.76
CA GLU A 201 -8.07 6.94 -20.01
C GLU A 201 -8.85 8.05 -20.73
N LYS A 202 -8.85 9.29 -20.19
CA LYS A 202 -9.52 10.44 -20.80
C LYS A 202 -9.02 10.70 -22.22
N ARG A 203 -7.70 10.64 -22.43
CA ARG A 203 -7.09 10.86 -23.75
C ARG A 203 -7.46 9.76 -24.74
N MET A 204 -7.40 8.48 -24.32
CA MET A 204 -7.75 7.32 -25.15
C MET A 204 -9.22 7.35 -25.55
N THR A 205 -10.11 7.59 -24.60
CA THR A 205 -11.56 7.68 -24.85
C THR A 205 -11.90 8.81 -25.84
N ALA A 206 -11.23 9.96 -25.74
CA ALA A 206 -11.39 11.04 -26.69
C ALA A 206 -10.97 10.68 -28.12
N MET A 207 -10.08 9.69 -28.29
CA MET A 207 -9.62 9.14 -29.57
C MET A 207 -10.46 7.95 -30.06
N GLY A 208 -11.52 7.59 -29.34
CA GLY A 208 -12.37 6.44 -29.67
C GLY A 208 -11.84 5.10 -29.15
N VAL A 209 -10.71 5.05 -28.42
CA VAL A 209 -10.15 3.85 -27.78
C VAL A 209 -10.89 3.63 -26.45
N ARG A 210 -11.81 2.67 -26.41
CA ARG A 210 -12.71 2.42 -25.27
C ARG A 210 -12.39 1.15 -24.51
N THR A 211 -11.77 0.18 -25.16
CA THR A 211 -11.46 -1.14 -24.62
C THR A 211 -9.95 -1.43 -24.66
N ALA A 212 -9.52 -2.41 -23.87
CA ALA A 212 -8.17 -2.93 -23.94
C ALA A 212 -7.83 -3.49 -25.33
N TYR A 213 -8.82 -4.04 -26.04
CA TYR A 213 -8.66 -4.50 -27.40
C TYR A 213 -8.34 -3.34 -28.35
N ASP A 214 -9.11 -2.24 -28.28
CA ASP A 214 -8.85 -1.07 -29.12
C ASP A 214 -7.44 -0.54 -28.93
N PHE A 215 -6.93 -0.55 -27.69
CA PHE A 215 -5.56 -0.16 -27.40
C PHE A 215 -4.53 -1.17 -27.98
N SER A 216 -4.80 -2.48 -27.87
CA SER A 216 -3.87 -3.52 -28.31
C SER A 216 -3.64 -3.54 -29.83
N VAL A 217 -4.58 -3.01 -30.61
CA VAL A 217 -4.48 -2.90 -32.08
C VAL A 217 -4.00 -1.53 -32.57
N LEU A 218 -3.67 -0.60 -31.67
CA LEU A 218 -3.03 0.67 -32.06
C LEU A 218 -1.65 0.42 -32.69
N PRO A 219 -1.19 1.27 -33.62
CA PRO A 219 0.17 1.19 -34.13
C PRO A 219 1.19 1.33 -32.98
N ARG A 220 2.10 0.36 -32.85
CA ARG A 220 3.12 0.33 -31.80
C ARG A 220 3.94 1.63 -31.74
N GLU A 221 4.33 2.16 -32.90
CA GLU A 221 5.08 3.41 -33.00
C GLU A 221 4.32 4.59 -32.40
N TRP A 222 3.01 4.64 -32.63
CA TRP A 222 2.15 5.65 -32.01
C TRP A 222 2.14 5.52 -30.49
N VAL A 223 1.99 4.30 -29.97
CA VAL A 223 1.99 4.05 -28.52
C VAL A 223 3.33 4.48 -27.91
N ARG A 224 4.45 4.07 -28.51
CA ARG A 224 5.80 4.44 -28.04
C ARG A 224 6.04 5.95 -28.03
N LYS A 225 5.59 6.65 -29.06
CA LYS A 225 5.71 8.11 -29.18
C LYS A 225 4.88 8.85 -28.13
N ASN A 226 3.69 8.37 -27.82
CA ASN A 226 2.71 9.07 -26.97
C ASN A 226 2.68 8.63 -25.51
N MET A 227 3.20 7.43 -25.18
CA MET A 227 3.15 6.84 -23.85
C MET A 227 4.53 6.36 -23.36
N SER A 228 5.59 6.71 -24.05
CA SER A 228 6.98 6.31 -23.75
C SER A 228 7.22 4.79 -23.79
N VAL A 229 8.35 4.34 -23.25
CA VAL A 229 8.72 2.93 -23.12
C VAL A 229 7.75 2.15 -22.23
N VAL A 230 7.11 2.81 -21.25
CA VAL A 230 6.13 2.17 -20.36
C VAL A 230 4.88 1.77 -21.13
N GLY A 231 4.37 2.64 -22.00
CA GLY A 231 3.25 2.33 -22.90
C GLY A 231 3.60 1.22 -23.92
N ASP A 232 4.84 1.24 -24.46
CA ASP A 232 5.31 0.18 -25.37
C ASP A 232 5.35 -1.19 -24.68
N ARG A 233 5.84 -1.27 -23.43
CA ARG A 233 5.83 -2.49 -22.64
C ARG A 233 4.40 -2.98 -22.40
N LEU A 234 3.50 -2.08 -21.98
CA LEU A 234 2.08 -2.40 -21.78
C LEU A 234 1.44 -2.96 -23.05
N TRP A 235 1.67 -2.32 -24.19
CA TRP A 235 1.15 -2.78 -25.50
C TRP A 235 1.67 -4.18 -25.85
N ARG A 236 2.97 -4.43 -25.67
CA ARG A 236 3.59 -5.73 -25.91
C ARG A 236 3.02 -6.82 -25.01
N GLU A 237 2.87 -6.54 -23.72
CA GLU A 237 2.27 -7.45 -22.73
C GLU A 237 0.84 -7.83 -23.12
N MET A 238 0.01 -6.86 -23.56
CA MET A 238 -1.33 -7.16 -24.05
C MET A 238 -1.32 -7.99 -25.34
N ASN A 239 -0.28 -7.85 -26.15
CA ASN A 239 -0.08 -8.64 -27.36
C ASN A 239 0.59 -10.00 -27.09
N GLY A 240 0.72 -10.39 -25.81
CA GLY A 240 1.24 -11.70 -25.41
C GLY A 240 2.76 -11.81 -25.38
N THR A 241 3.48 -10.70 -25.49
CA THR A 241 4.94 -10.66 -25.38
C THR A 241 5.37 -10.23 -23.99
N PRO A 242 5.92 -11.10 -23.14
CA PRO A 242 6.36 -10.76 -21.79
C PRO A 242 7.48 -9.71 -21.82
N CYS A 243 7.31 -8.65 -21.04
CA CYS A 243 8.25 -7.54 -20.95
C CYS A 243 8.48 -7.06 -19.52
N ILE A 244 7.66 -7.55 -18.59
CA ILE A 244 7.71 -7.21 -17.15
C ILE A 244 8.06 -8.49 -16.42
N SER A 245 9.33 -8.61 -16.01
CA SER A 245 9.81 -9.76 -15.24
C SER A 245 9.17 -9.81 -13.85
N LEU A 246 9.22 -10.99 -13.22
CA LEU A 246 8.85 -11.15 -11.83
C LEU A 246 9.90 -10.50 -10.91
N GLU A 247 9.44 -9.78 -9.90
CA GLU A 247 10.24 -9.10 -8.91
C GLU A 247 10.28 -9.97 -7.64
N LEU A 248 11.23 -10.92 -7.59
CA LEU A 248 11.33 -11.90 -6.49
C LEU A 248 11.88 -11.29 -5.20
N ALA A 249 12.66 -10.24 -5.31
CA ALA A 249 13.15 -9.46 -4.18
C ALA A 249 12.90 -7.97 -4.48
N PRO A 250 12.14 -7.27 -3.63
CA PRO A 250 11.91 -5.85 -3.84
C PRO A 250 13.25 -5.09 -3.74
N PRO A 251 13.51 -4.12 -4.65
CA PRO A 251 14.70 -3.31 -4.58
C PRO A 251 14.69 -2.45 -3.32
N ASP A 252 15.87 -2.05 -2.87
CA ASP A 252 16.01 -1.11 -1.77
C ASP A 252 15.27 0.19 -2.05
N LYS A 253 14.63 0.70 -1.01
CA LYS A 253 13.91 1.97 -1.10
C LYS A 253 14.90 3.09 -1.37
N GLN A 254 14.58 3.94 -2.34
CA GLN A 254 15.34 5.14 -2.67
C GLN A 254 15.03 6.31 -1.72
N GLU A 255 13.89 6.23 -1.03
CA GLU A 255 13.41 7.22 -0.10
C GLU A 255 12.51 6.56 0.97
N ILE A 256 12.61 7.02 2.21
CA ILE A 256 11.79 6.54 3.31
C ILE A 256 11.01 7.72 3.89
N CYS A 257 9.69 7.71 3.67
CA CYS A 257 8.78 8.75 4.13
C CYS A 257 7.83 8.20 5.21
N THR A 258 7.68 8.94 6.29
CA THR A 258 6.60 8.75 7.26
C THR A 258 5.78 10.04 7.34
N SER A 259 4.55 9.99 6.78
CA SER A 259 3.61 11.09 6.76
C SER A 259 2.26 10.62 7.30
N ARG A 260 1.76 11.27 8.36
CA ARG A 260 0.48 10.89 8.97
C ARG A 260 -0.33 12.13 9.35
N ALA A 261 -1.63 12.06 9.06
CA ALA A 261 -2.59 12.99 9.63
C ALA A 261 -2.74 12.72 11.14
N PHE A 262 -2.87 13.77 11.93
CA PHE A 262 -3.12 13.67 13.37
C PHE A 262 -4.56 13.19 13.63
N GLY A 263 -4.78 12.46 14.70
CA GLY A 263 -6.11 12.05 15.14
C GLY A 263 -6.99 13.25 15.48
N LYS A 264 -6.39 14.28 16.09
CA LYS A 264 -6.99 15.59 16.30
C LYS A 264 -6.00 16.66 15.84
N MET A 265 -6.48 17.63 15.08
CA MET A 265 -5.66 18.77 14.64
C MET A 265 -5.17 19.58 15.83
N THR A 266 -3.99 20.17 15.73
CA THR A 266 -3.36 20.90 16.83
C THR A 266 -2.61 22.15 16.35
N SER A 267 -2.57 23.18 17.19
CA SER A 267 -1.72 24.37 17.06
C SER A 267 -0.49 24.32 17.98
N GLU A 268 -0.35 23.28 18.79
CA GLU A 268 0.66 23.17 19.82
C GLU A 268 1.99 22.65 19.26
N TYR A 269 3.05 23.47 19.37
CA TYR A 269 4.39 23.11 18.92
C TYR A 269 4.88 21.80 19.54
N GLY A 270 4.65 21.61 20.85
CA GLY A 270 5.10 20.42 21.58
C GLY A 270 4.52 19.12 21.03
N GLU A 271 3.26 19.12 20.61
CA GLU A 271 2.59 17.95 20.03
C GLU A 271 3.13 17.62 18.62
N VAL A 272 3.31 18.66 17.79
CA VAL A 272 3.88 18.48 16.45
C VAL A 272 5.33 18.03 16.54
N LYS A 273 6.12 18.58 17.46
CA LYS A 273 7.49 18.16 17.78
C LYS A 273 7.53 16.66 18.13
N ALA A 274 6.67 16.22 19.04
CA ALA A 274 6.60 14.82 19.45
C ALA A 274 6.25 13.89 18.27
N ALA A 275 5.33 14.32 17.41
CA ALA A 275 4.97 13.59 16.19
C ALA A 275 6.15 13.48 15.22
N VAL A 276 6.87 14.57 14.95
CA VAL A 276 8.04 14.61 14.07
C VAL A 276 9.12 13.65 14.58
N VAL A 277 9.45 13.65 15.87
CA VAL A 277 10.45 12.75 16.45
C VAL A 277 9.99 11.29 16.32
N ARG A 278 8.71 11.01 16.59
CA ARG A 278 8.14 9.68 16.44
C ARG A 278 8.22 9.17 14.98
N TYR A 279 7.92 10.03 14.00
CA TYR A 279 7.97 9.66 12.60
C TYR A 279 9.41 9.46 12.12
N LEU A 280 10.33 10.30 12.62
CA LEU A 280 11.76 10.14 12.38
C LEU A 280 12.27 8.81 12.92
N SER A 281 11.94 8.46 14.17
CA SER A 281 12.34 7.18 14.77
C SER A 281 11.87 5.98 13.93
N SER A 282 10.64 6.05 13.41
CA SER A 282 10.10 5.01 12.52
C SER A 282 10.82 4.95 11.16
N SER A 283 11.13 6.11 10.57
CA SER A 283 11.83 6.18 9.29
C SER A 283 13.29 5.71 9.42
N ALA A 284 13.98 6.13 10.48
CA ALA A 284 15.36 5.72 10.75
C ALA A 284 15.47 4.22 11.04
N ARG A 285 14.48 3.61 11.68
CA ARG A 285 14.44 2.16 11.84
C ARG A 285 14.37 1.44 10.50
N LYS A 286 13.43 1.82 9.62
CA LYS A 286 13.31 1.23 8.27
C LYS A 286 14.58 1.41 7.45
N LEU A 287 15.32 2.50 7.68
CA LEU A 287 16.60 2.76 7.05
C LEU A 287 17.65 1.73 7.51
N ARG A 288 17.70 1.46 8.84
CA ARG A 288 18.59 0.43 9.41
C ARG A 288 18.22 -0.98 8.98
N ASP A 289 16.92 -1.30 8.94
CA ASP A 289 16.42 -2.61 8.47
C ASP A 289 16.86 -2.90 7.02
N GLN A 290 17.10 -1.85 6.22
CA GLN A 290 17.58 -1.91 4.83
C GLN A 290 19.12 -1.77 4.72
N HIS A 291 19.85 -1.61 5.84
CA HIS A 291 21.30 -1.35 5.86
C HIS A 291 21.74 -0.12 5.05
N SER A 292 20.92 0.93 5.04
CA SER A 292 21.16 2.16 4.29
C SER A 292 21.36 3.36 5.21
N TYR A 293 22.01 4.38 4.67
CA TYR A 293 22.27 5.67 5.32
C TYR A 293 21.60 6.78 4.52
N ALA A 294 21.03 7.76 5.19
CA ALA A 294 20.45 8.93 4.55
C ALA A 294 21.45 10.08 4.49
N ARG A 295 21.48 10.78 3.36
CA ARG A 295 22.20 12.06 3.21
C ARG A 295 21.32 13.24 3.53
N ARG A 296 19.99 13.13 3.40
CA ARG A 296 19.06 14.25 3.54
C ARG A 296 17.89 13.90 4.42
N ILE A 297 17.44 14.92 5.15
CA ILE A 297 16.21 14.88 5.91
C ILE A 297 15.31 16.05 5.52
N TYR A 298 14.04 15.75 5.26
CA TYR A 298 12.96 16.71 5.07
C TYR A 298 11.97 16.63 6.24
N VAL A 299 11.52 17.79 6.74
CA VAL A 299 10.40 17.88 7.68
C VAL A 299 9.38 18.85 7.11
N GLY A 300 8.11 18.42 7.09
CA GLY A 300 7.00 19.24 6.63
C GLY A 300 5.82 19.19 7.58
N ILE A 301 5.06 20.28 7.62
CA ILE A 301 3.82 20.44 8.38
C ILE A 301 2.76 21.09 7.49
N GLU A 302 1.52 20.63 7.61
CA GLU A 302 0.41 21.16 6.82
C GLU A 302 -0.90 21.24 7.59
N THR A 303 -1.71 22.23 7.23
CA THR A 303 -3.10 22.39 7.69
C THR A 303 -4.03 21.46 6.89
N ASN A 304 -5.33 21.48 7.17
CA ASN A 304 -6.31 20.70 6.42
C ASN A 304 -6.72 21.43 5.13
N PRO A 305 -6.26 21.02 3.95
CA PRO A 305 -6.57 21.71 2.68
C PRO A 305 -8.05 21.68 2.30
N PHE A 306 -8.84 20.80 2.93
CA PHE A 306 -10.28 20.68 2.68
C PHE A 306 -11.15 21.52 3.63
N ASN A 307 -10.54 22.25 4.58
CA ASN A 307 -11.26 23.11 5.50
C ASN A 307 -11.12 24.56 5.09
N GLU A 308 -12.10 25.08 4.35
CA GLU A 308 -12.13 26.45 3.83
C GLU A 308 -12.25 27.52 4.94
N TYR A 309 -12.70 27.14 6.13
CA TYR A 309 -12.86 28.05 7.28
C TYR A 309 -11.59 28.22 8.12
N GLN A 310 -10.51 27.51 7.77
CA GLN A 310 -9.22 27.60 8.44
C GLN A 310 -8.17 28.27 7.56
N ARG A 311 -7.27 29.04 8.18
CA ARG A 311 -6.06 29.53 7.49
C ARG A 311 -5.25 28.34 6.99
N GLN A 312 -4.86 28.39 5.72
CA GLN A 312 -4.12 27.33 5.06
C GLN A 312 -2.62 27.63 5.03
N THR A 313 -1.81 26.62 5.32
CA THR A 313 -0.37 26.68 5.13
C THR A 313 0.19 25.28 4.88
N PHE A 314 1.19 25.22 4.04
CA PHE A 314 2.09 24.10 3.86
C PHE A 314 3.51 24.63 4.01
N ARG A 315 4.25 24.11 4.97
CA ARG A 315 5.63 24.52 5.24
C ARG A 315 6.50 23.29 5.36
N GLY A 316 7.65 23.33 4.73
CA GLY A 316 8.62 22.25 4.82
C GLY A 316 10.00 22.72 4.39
N TYR A 317 11.00 22.06 4.94
CA TYR A 317 12.39 22.33 4.57
C TYR A 317 13.21 21.05 4.60
N GLN A 318 14.27 21.01 3.80
CA GLN A 318 15.18 19.88 3.69
C GLN A 318 16.61 20.35 4.01
N VAL A 319 17.35 19.52 4.74
CA VAL A 319 18.78 19.73 4.98
C VAL A 319 19.58 18.50 4.63
N GLU A 320 20.85 18.70 4.34
CA GLU A 320 21.82 17.63 4.12
C GLU A 320 22.62 17.40 5.40
N PHE A 321 22.86 16.14 5.75
CA PHE A 321 23.72 15.79 6.86
C PHE A 321 25.20 15.96 6.45
N PRO A 322 26.05 16.52 7.31
CA PRO A 322 27.49 16.63 7.02
C PRO A 322 28.16 15.29 6.74
N VAL A 323 27.64 14.22 7.33
CA VAL A 323 28.01 12.83 7.07
C VAL A 323 26.73 12.01 7.01
N PRO A 324 26.55 11.13 6.02
CA PRO A 324 25.38 10.25 5.96
C PRO A 324 25.20 9.46 7.26
N THR A 325 23.97 9.31 7.71
CA THR A 325 23.68 8.66 8.99
C THR A 325 22.41 7.80 8.95
N ASP A 326 22.38 6.76 9.79
CA ASP A 326 21.22 5.90 10.09
C ASP A 326 20.77 6.05 11.55
N ASN A 327 21.49 6.85 12.34
CA ASN A 327 21.30 6.98 13.77
C ASN A 327 20.22 8.01 14.11
N THR A 328 19.15 7.55 14.78
CA THR A 328 18.02 8.39 15.18
C THR A 328 18.44 9.55 16.08
N PHE A 329 19.37 9.31 17.02
CA PHE A 329 19.81 10.37 17.98
C PHE A 329 20.59 11.48 17.26
N GLU A 330 21.37 11.14 16.24
CA GLU A 330 22.07 12.12 15.42
C GLU A 330 21.12 12.93 14.53
N MET A 331 20.04 12.31 14.02
CA MET A 331 19.07 12.98 13.15
C MET A 331 18.11 13.93 13.88
N ILE A 332 17.78 13.66 15.16
CA ILE A 332 16.79 14.45 15.92
C ILE A 332 17.12 15.95 15.96
N PRO A 333 18.36 16.38 16.26
CA PRO A 333 18.68 17.81 16.28
C PRO A 333 18.37 18.51 14.94
N TYR A 334 18.66 17.87 13.81
CA TYR A 334 18.36 18.42 12.48
C TYR A 334 16.86 18.53 12.25
N ALA A 335 16.10 17.48 12.56
CA ALA A 335 14.63 17.51 12.42
C ALA A 335 14.00 18.63 13.26
N LEU A 336 14.47 18.81 14.49
CA LEU A 336 13.97 19.86 15.38
C LEU A 336 14.41 21.27 14.95
N THR A 337 15.60 21.41 14.39
CA THR A 337 16.05 22.68 13.81
C THR A 337 15.21 23.08 12.61
N ILE A 338 14.93 22.12 11.69
CA ILE A 338 14.00 22.35 10.59
C ILE A 338 12.62 22.75 11.10
N LEU A 339 12.06 21.99 12.06
CA LEU A 339 10.75 22.27 12.60
C LEU A 339 10.65 23.67 13.22
N ARG A 340 11.68 24.11 13.95
CA ARG A 340 11.73 25.48 14.48
C ARG A 340 11.75 26.52 13.37
N ALA A 341 12.54 26.30 12.32
CA ALA A 341 12.67 27.22 11.20
C ALA A 341 11.37 27.38 10.39
N ILE A 342 10.62 26.28 10.22
CA ILE A 342 9.35 26.31 9.46
C ILE A 342 8.14 26.65 10.34
N TRP A 343 8.29 26.67 11.67
CA TRP A 343 7.20 27.00 12.59
C TRP A 343 6.78 28.45 12.40
N PRO A 344 5.47 28.72 12.18
CA PRO A 344 5.02 30.08 11.95
C PRO A 344 5.16 30.95 13.22
N GLN A 345 5.63 32.16 13.00
CA GLN A 345 5.56 33.23 13.99
C GLN A 345 4.21 33.92 13.86
N TYR A 346 3.61 34.33 14.99
CA TYR A 346 2.30 34.97 15.02
C TYR A 346 2.45 36.39 15.62
N ALA A 347 1.78 37.36 14.98
CA ALA A 347 1.61 38.69 15.59
C ALA A 347 0.64 38.62 16.76
N PRO A 348 0.72 39.57 17.72
CA PRO A 348 -0.25 39.66 18.82
C PRO A 348 -1.69 39.68 18.27
N GLY A 349 -2.55 38.81 18.78
CA GLY A 349 -3.95 38.68 18.35
C GLY A 349 -4.17 37.87 17.09
N GLU A 350 -3.13 37.41 16.39
CA GLU A 350 -3.26 36.56 15.20
C GLU A 350 -3.66 35.12 15.58
N ARG A 351 -4.67 34.58 14.89
CA ARG A 351 -5.10 33.21 15.14
C ARG A 351 -4.02 32.23 14.64
N PRO A 352 -3.61 31.24 15.48
CA PRO A 352 -2.61 30.25 15.07
C PRO A 352 -3.14 29.33 13.96
N TYR A 353 -2.23 28.80 13.15
CA TYR A 353 -2.54 27.69 12.24
C TYR A 353 -2.84 26.44 13.05
N VAL A 354 -3.81 25.65 12.56
CA VAL A 354 -4.16 24.34 13.15
C VAL A 354 -3.70 23.25 12.22
N PHE A 355 -2.62 22.57 12.60
CA PHE A 355 -1.98 21.57 11.76
C PHE A 355 -2.74 20.24 11.79
N LYS A 356 -2.85 19.63 10.61
CA LYS A 356 -3.47 18.32 10.43
C LYS A 356 -2.45 17.20 10.24
N ARG A 357 -1.27 17.51 9.69
CA ARG A 357 -0.29 16.49 9.32
C ARG A 357 1.14 16.98 9.54
N ALA A 358 1.99 16.01 9.89
CA ALA A 358 3.44 16.17 9.80
C ALA A 358 4.02 15.08 8.90
N THR A 359 5.14 15.40 8.27
CA THR A 359 5.86 14.52 7.33
C THR A 359 7.34 14.56 7.68
N VAL A 360 7.98 13.38 7.72
CA VAL A 360 9.43 13.23 7.79
C VAL A 360 9.85 12.32 6.65
N THR A 361 10.82 12.77 5.87
CA THR A 361 11.38 12.01 4.76
C THR A 361 12.90 11.93 4.89
N LEU A 362 13.43 10.72 4.77
CA LEU A 362 14.86 10.44 4.61
C LEU A 362 15.10 10.10 3.15
N SER A 363 16.02 10.80 2.49
CA SER A 363 16.27 10.68 1.05
C SER A 363 17.76 10.69 0.72
N ASP A 364 18.06 10.46 -0.56
CA ASP A 364 19.43 10.29 -1.07
C ASP A 364 20.12 9.17 -0.28
N LEU A 365 19.47 7.97 -0.32
CA LEU A 365 19.90 6.82 0.44
C LEU A 365 21.11 6.16 -0.23
N ILE A 366 22.09 5.79 0.59
CA ILE A 366 23.30 5.09 0.14
C ILE A 366 23.52 3.82 0.98
N PRO A 367 24.17 2.79 0.43
CA PRO A 367 24.60 1.63 1.20
C PRO A 367 25.57 2.00 2.32
N ALA A 368 25.61 1.21 3.39
CA ALA A 368 26.49 1.45 4.54
C ALA A 368 27.98 1.55 4.15
N GLU A 369 28.39 0.76 3.17
CA GLU A 369 29.78 0.68 2.68
C GLU A 369 30.20 1.94 1.89
N ALA A 370 29.25 2.72 1.40
CA ALA A 370 29.49 3.93 0.62
C ALA A 370 29.58 5.21 1.46
N VAL A 371 29.55 5.09 2.79
CA VAL A 371 29.60 6.25 3.69
C VAL A 371 31.02 6.82 3.74
N GLN A 372 31.19 8.03 3.21
CA GLN A 372 32.43 8.78 3.34
C GLN A 372 32.40 9.66 4.59
N LEU A 373 33.40 9.51 5.46
CA LEU A 373 33.55 10.33 6.64
C LEU A 373 34.09 11.72 6.27
N ASN A 374 33.62 12.73 7.02
CA ASN A 374 34.10 14.11 6.91
C ASN A 374 35.08 14.40 8.06
N MET A 375 36.38 14.65 7.75
CA MET A 375 37.41 14.87 8.75
C MET A 375 37.21 16.17 9.57
N PHE A 376 36.37 17.09 9.08
CA PHE A 376 36.07 18.36 9.78
C PHE A 376 34.80 18.27 10.64
N HIS A 377 34.06 17.14 10.58
CA HIS A 377 32.84 16.96 11.36
C HIS A 377 33.11 16.07 12.56
N GLN A 378 33.10 16.69 13.75
CA GLN A 378 33.17 15.94 15.01
C GLN A 378 31.85 15.23 15.25
N ARG A 379 31.90 13.92 15.34
CA ARG A 379 30.77 13.08 15.70
C ARG A 379 30.86 12.63 17.16
N PRO A 380 29.73 12.44 17.84
CA PRO A 380 29.74 11.78 19.15
C PRO A 380 30.27 10.35 19.03
N ASP A 381 30.44 9.65 20.13
CA ASP A 381 30.83 8.24 20.11
C ASP A 381 29.78 7.40 19.37
N MET A 382 30.05 7.16 18.09
CA MET A 382 29.14 6.45 17.20
C MET A 382 28.98 4.98 17.57
N GLU A 383 29.99 4.37 18.21
CA GLU A 383 29.89 2.99 18.65
C GLU A 383 28.90 2.85 19.82
N GLN A 384 29.01 3.73 20.80
CA GLN A 384 28.07 3.77 21.93
C GLN A 384 26.63 4.06 21.44
N LEU A 385 26.46 5.03 20.53
CA LEU A 385 25.15 5.36 19.98
C LEU A 385 24.55 4.20 19.16
N ARG A 386 25.36 3.47 18.40
CA ARG A 386 24.91 2.28 17.66
C ARG A 386 24.47 1.16 18.63
N ARG A 387 25.24 0.89 19.68
CA ARG A 387 24.87 -0.09 20.71
C ARG A 387 23.54 0.28 21.36
N LEU A 388 23.36 1.53 21.76
CA LEU A 388 22.09 2.02 22.34
C LEU A 388 20.94 1.89 21.35
N GLN A 389 21.14 2.30 20.10
CA GLN A 389 20.10 2.23 19.07
C GLN A 389 19.69 0.79 18.77
N LYS A 390 20.65 -0.13 18.69
CA LYS A 390 20.40 -1.56 18.51
C LYS A 390 19.56 -2.13 19.66
N ALA A 391 19.92 -1.82 20.90
CA ALA A 391 19.16 -2.25 22.08
C ALA A 391 17.70 -1.70 22.06
N VAL A 392 17.50 -0.45 21.68
CA VAL A 392 16.15 0.13 21.52
C VAL A 392 15.37 -0.57 20.42
N ASP A 393 16.01 -0.86 19.28
CA ASP A 393 15.36 -1.55 18.16
C ASP A 393 15.01 -2.99 18.49
N GLU A 394 15.86 -3.72 19.24
CA GLU A 394 15.62 -5.08 19.71
C GLU A 394 14.44 -5.14 20.67
N VAL A 395 14.39 -4.25 21.67
CA VAL A 395 13.27 -4.21 22.63
C VAL A 395 11.95 -3.84 21.95
N ASN A 396 11.98 -2.88 21.03
CA ASN A 396 10.77 -2.50 20.30
C ASN A 396 10.35 -3.55 19.27
N GLY A 397 11.24 -4.45 18.84
CA GLY A 397 10.94 -5.52 17.90
C GLY A 397 10.21 -5.01 16.64
N PRO A 398 9.36 -5.82 16.02
CA PRO A 398 8.56 -5.42 14.85
C PRO A 398 7.32 -4.58 15.21
N LEU A 399 7.25 -4.07 16.45
CA LEU A 399 6.09 -3.33 16.94
C LEU A 399 5.82 -2.09 16.09
N ASN A 400 4.55 -1.83 15.88
CA ASN A 400 4.14 -0.64 15.16
C ASN A 400 4.43 0.65 15.96
N LEU A 401 4.32 1.79 15.29
CA LEU A 401 4.68 3.11 15.82
C LEU A 401 4.01 3.45 17.16
N ASP A 402 2.79 2.98 17.38
CA ASP A 402 1.97 3.30 18.55
C ASP A 402 2.08 2.26 19.68
N SER A 403 2.71 1.08 19.44
CA SER A 403 2.86 -0.05 20.37
C SER A 403 4.28 -0.23 20.90
N ARG A 404 5.21 0.71 20.61
CA ARG A 404 6.61 0.62 21.07
C ARG A 404 6.71 0.67 22.60
N LEU A 405 7.58 -0.17 23.15
CA LEU A 405 7.85 -0.26 24.58
C LEU A 405 8.80 0.85 25.06
N ILE A 406 9.83 1.15 24.24
CA ILE A 406 10.77 2.23 24.49
C ILE A 406 10.45 3.39 23.54
N VAL A 407 10.18 4.57 24.11
CA VAL A 407 9.98 5.81 23.37
C VAL A 407 10.99 6.85 23.84
N LEU A 408 11.39 7.73 22.92
CA LEU A 408 12.34 8.80 23.27
C LEU A 408 11.64 9.90 24.07
N GLY A 409 12.35 10.51 25.03
CA GLY A 409 11.79 11.60 25.82
C GLY A 409 11.26 12.77 24.98
N ALA A 410 11.87 13.04 23.82
CA ALA A 410 11.40 14.05 22.88
C ALA A 410 10.06 13.74 22.20
N GLU A 411 9.58 12.48 22.28
CA GLU A 411 8.25 12.05 21.80
C GLU A 411 7.15 12.20 22.84
N LEU A 412 7.52 12.48 24.08
CA LEU A 412 6.56 12.60 25.16
C LEU A 412 5.86 13.97 25.12
N THR A 413 4.56 13.94 25.28
CA THR A 413 3.69 15.12 25.39
C THR A 413 2.56 14.82 26.36
N GLY A 414 2.07 15.84 27.07
CA GLY A 414 0.92 15.69 27.96
C GLY A 414 -0.41 15.45 27.28
N ARG A 415 -0.43 15.53 25.92
CA ARG A 415 -1.63 15.34 25.10
C ARG A 415 -1.33 14.34 23.97
N ASN A 416 -2.33 13.58 23.57
CA ASN A 416 -2.22 12.53 22.55
C ASN A 416 -2.91 12.88 21.22
N ASN A 417 -3.11 14.16 20.91
CA ASN A 417 -3.84 14.60 19.71
C ASN A 417 -3.23 14.07 18.40
N THR A 418 -1.92 13.86 18.36
CA THR A 418 -1.21 13.37 17.16
C THR A 418 -1.23 11.84 17.00
N ARG A 419 -1.75 11.08 17.96
CA ARG A 419 -1.95 9.65 17.80
C ARG A 419 -3.11 9.37 16.86
N LEU A 420 -3.04 8.23 16.17
CA LEU A 420 -4.11 7.80 15.28
C LEU A 420 -5.40 7.50 16.06
N ARG A 421 -6.51 7.98 15.53
CA ARG A 421 -7.84 7.63 16.00
C ARG A 421 -8.25 6.29 15.38
N ARG A 422 -8.66 5.33 16.21
CA ARG A 422 -9.11 3.99 15.83
C ARG A 422 -10.18 3.54 16.80
N GLU A 423 -11.37 4.10 16.69
CA GLU A 423 -12.44 3.87 17.66
C GLU A 423 -13.20 2.56 17.43
N MET A 424 -13.09 2.00 16.21
CA MET A 424 -13.79 0.78 15.80
C MET A 424 -12.79 -0.34 15.48
N LEU A 425 -11.65 -0.40 16.21
CA LEU A 425 -10.62 -1.40 15.98
C LEU A 425 -11.13 -2.78 16.42
N SER A 426 -11.03 -3.76 15.53
CA SER A 426 -11.34 -5.16 15.81
C SER A 426 -10.25 -5.81 16.67
N LYS A 427 -10.58 -6.98 17.26
CA LYS A 427 -9.61 -7.86 17.89
C LYS A 427 -8.62 -8.43 16.87
N CYS A 428 -7.43 -8.83 17.32
CA CYS A 428 -6.39 -9.44 16.51
C CYS A 428 -6.08 -10.86 17.01
N PRO A 429 -7.01 -11.82 16.88
CA PRO A 429 -6.89 -13.15 17.50
C PRO A 429 -5.78 -14.01 16.91
N THR A 430 -5.24 -13.62 15.75
CA THR A 430 -4.18 -14.35 15.06
C THR A 430 -2.78 -14.05 15.59
N THR A 431 -2.58 -12.88 16.23
CA THR A 431 -1.28 -12.42 16.74
C THR A 431 -1.29 -12.05 18.22
N LYS A 432 -2.47 -11.79 18.80
CA LYS A 432 -2.63 -11.43 20.23
C LYS A 432 -3.36 -12.50 20.99
N TRP A 433 -2.67 -13.11 21.96
CA TRP A 433 -3.26 -14.15 22.80
C TRP A 433 -4.47 -13.66 23.60
N SER A 434 -4.47 -12.41 24.07
CA SER A 434 -5.59 -11.78 24.78
C SER A 434 -6.85 -11.59 23.93
N ASP A 435 -6.69 -11.58 22.61
CA ASP A 435 -7.77 -11.28 21.68
C ASP A 435 -8.42 -12.56 21.10
N ARG A 436 -8.01 -13.76 21.60
CA ARG A 436 -8.59 -15.02 21.15
C ARG A 436 -10.11 -15.05 21.31
N ILE A 437 -10.76 -15.75 20.41
CA ILE A 437 -12.20 -15.98 20.47
C ILE A 437 -12.45 -17.09 21.50
N ASP A 438 -13.19 -16.78 22.54
CA ASP A 438 -13.68 -17.78 23.48
C ASP A 438 -14.89 -18.46 22.88
N ILE A 439 -14.78 -19.75 22.62
CA ILE A 439 -15.88 -20.59 22.20
C ILE A 439 -16.49 -21.18 23.47
N THR A 440 -17.60 -20.63 23.92
CA THR A 440 -18.46 -21.30 24.89
C THR A 440 -19.26 -22.36 24.14
N LEU A 441 -19.00 -23.62 24.47
CA LEU A 441 -19.77 -24.79 24.00
C LEU A 441 -21.11 -24.83 24.71
#